data_60730485287ddba55f96a4f84b1510a1
#
_entry.id   60730485287ddba55f96a4f84b1510a1
#
_cell.length_a   1.000
_cell.length_b   1.000
_cell.length_c   1.000
_cell.angle_alpha   90.00
_cell.angle_beta   90.00
_cell.angle_gamma   90.00
#
_symmetry.space_group_name_H-M   'P 1'
#
loop_
_entity.id
_entity.type
_entity.pdbx_description
1 polymer ?
#
loop_
_entity_poly.entity_id
_entity_poly.type
_entity_poly.pdbx_seq_one_letter_code
_entity_poly.pdbx_strand_id
1 'polypeptide(L)'
;MTIKNIWSLNVDEAIVAEKIKKELGKEYEAFFPINSQLKDIDLLIQNPKTGKSKAIQVKGSRTWNLKGSRRKKLGWGDANSSWLTIKESSIFSTTNKIDFFIFVTHEAELTTQNRSIKQNFLVIPLNDFRKITRNKKNPSKAGVYHYYFVVKDRKA
;
A
#
# COMPACT_ATOMS: atom_id res chain seq x y z
N MET A 1 -12.48 9.82 23.06
CA MET A 1 -12.11 8.62 22.28
C MET A 1 -12.88 8.67 20.96
N THR A 2 -12.20 8.89 19.83
CA THR A 2 -12.88 8.97 18.55
C THR A 2 -12.92 7.56 17.96
N ILE A 3 -14.09 6.96 17.90
CA ILE A 3 -14.29 5.65 17.27
C ILE A 3 -14.16 5.87 15.75
N LYS A 4 -13.28 5.09 15.10
CA LYS A 4 -13.21 5.09 13.64
C LYS A 4 -14.60 4.67 13.13
N ASN A 5 -15.22 5.51 12.33
CA ASN A 5 -16.55 5.20 11.81
C ASN A 5 -16.45 3.94 10.95
N ILE A 6 -17.22 2.91 11.29
CA ILE A 6 -17.22 1.61 10.58
C ILE A 6 -17.55 1.80 9.08
N TRP A 7 -18.32 2.85 8.76
CA TRP A 7 -18.65 3.23 7.39
C TRP A 7 -17.51 3.86 6.59
N SER A 8 -16.35 4.13 7.24
CA SER A 8 -15.14 4.64 6.59
C SER A 8 -14.07 3.56 6.38
N LEU A 9 -14.46 2.28 6.35
CA LEU A 9 -13.55 1.21 5.94
C LEU A 9 -13.00 1.55 4.55
N ASN A 10 -11.70 1.74 4.48
CA ASN A 10 -11.02 1.98 3.23
C ASN A 10 -11.14 0.70 2.38
N VAL A 11 -11.65 0.83 1.17
CA VAL A 11 -11.81 -0.29 0.24
C VAL A 11 -10.50 -1.04 0.05
N ASP A 12 -9.37 -0.32 0.04
CA ASP A 12 -8.04 -0.92 -0.09
C ASP A 12 -7.68 -1.83 1.09
N GLU A 13 -8.08 -1.47 2.31
CA GLU A 13 -7.87 -2.29 3.50
C GLU A 13 -8.66 -3.60 3.41
N ALA A 14 -9.91 -3.54 2.95
CA ALA A 14 -10.75 -4.72 2.76
C ALA A 14 -10.20 -5.65 1.67
N ILE A 15 -9.75 -5.09 0.54
CA ILE A 15 -9.13 -5.84 -0.56
C ILE A 15 -7.85 -6.54 -0.08
N VAL A 16 -7.02 -5.85 0.71
CA VAL A 16 -5.79 -6.44 1.27
C VAL A 16 -6.12 -7.57 2.24
N ALA A 17 -7.10 -7.38 3.13
CA ALA A 17 -7.52 -8.41 4.07
C ALA A 17 -8.01 -9.67 3.35
N GLU A 18 -8.83 -9.52 2.31
CA GLU A 18 -9.30 -10.63 1.47
C GLU A 18 -8.13 -11.34 0.77
N LYS A 19 -7.21 -10.58 0.18
CA LYS A 19 -6.02 -11.13 -0.49
C LYS A 19 -5.16 -11.93 0.46
N ILE A 20 -4.89 -11.41 1.67
CA ILE A 20 -4.12 -12.09 2.71
C ILE A 20 -4.82 -13.39 3.12
N LYS A 21 -6.13 -13.36 3.37
CA LYS A 21 -6.91 -14.55 3.74
C LYS A 21 -6.84 -15.63 2.67
N LYS A 22 -6.89 -15.24 1.39
CA LYS A 22 -6.77 -16.16 0.25
C LYS A 22 -5.39 -16.79 0.15
N GLU A 23 -4.32 -16.02 0.38
CA GLU A 23 -2.93 -16.49 0.22
C GLU A 23 -2.42 -17.28 1.45
N LEU A 24 -2.75 -16.84 2.66
CA LEU A 24 -2.28 -17.46 3.90
C LEU A 24 -3.22 -18.54 4.43
N GLY A 25 -4.43 -18.65 3.85
CA GLY A 25 -5.40 -19.66 4.23
C GLY A 25 -6.07 -19.42 5.59
N LYS A 26 -6.68 -20.47 6.14
CA LYS A 26 -7.50 -20.41 7.37
C LYS A 26 -6.70 -20.27 8.67
N GLU A 27 -5.38 -20.29 8.59
CA GLU A 27 -4.53 -20.20 9.79
C GLU A 27 -4.32 -18.77 10.28
N TYR A 28 -4.78 -17.77 9.50
CA TYR A 28 -4.61 -16.36 9.81
C TYR A 28 -5.94 -15.63 9.77
N GLU A 29 -6.11 -14.73 10.73
CA GLU A 29 -7.27 -13.83 10.80
C GLU A 29 -6.82 -12.39 10.64
N ALA A 30 -7.65 -11.59 9.97
CA ALA A 30 -7.43 -10.16 9.77
C ALA A 30 -8.37 -9.35 10.65
N PHE A 31 -7.82 -8.43 11.40
CA PHE A 31 -8.57 -7.52 12.27
C PHE A 31 -8.37 -6.08 11.84
N PHE A 32 -9.46 -5.31 11.83
CA PHE A 32 -9.44 -3.87 11.58
C PHE A 32 -9.42 -3.13 12.91
N PRO A 33 -8.38 -2.34 13.23
CA PRO A 33 -8.37 -1.57 14.45
C PRO A 33 -9.48 -0.52 14.47
N ILE A 34 -10.35 -0.58 15.46
CA ILE A 34 -11.43 0.40 15.67
C ILE A 34 -10.87 1.63 16.39
N ASN A 35 -9.79 1.48 17.14
CA ASN A 35 -9.22 2.55 17.95
C ASN A 35 -8.35 3.49 17.12
N SER A 36 -8.74 4.77 17.07
CA SER A 36 -7.98 5.83 16.40
C SER A 36 -6.59 6.11 17.00
N GLN A 37 -6.28 5.59 18.17
CA GLN A 37 -4.94 5.69 18.78
C GLN A 37 -3.91 4.82 18.04
N LEU A 38 -4.35 3.85 17.25
CA LEU A 38 -3.50 3.03 16.37
C LEU A 38 -3.43 3.64 14.97
N LYS A 39 -3.11 4.93 14.89
CA LYS A 39 -3.21 5.76 13.66
C LYS A 39 -2.51 5.21 12.43
N ASP A 40 -1.44 4.45 12.62
CA ASP A 40 -0.62 3.96 11.52
C ASP A 40 -0.86 2.46 11.22
N ILE A 41 -1.79 1.81 11.95
CA ILE A 41 -2.13 0.40 11.73
C ILE A 41 -3.51 0.34 11.08
N ASP A 42 -3.56 -0.13 9.85
CA ASP A 42 -4.80 -0.29 9.10
C ASP A 42 -5.35 -1.74 9.25
N LEU A 43 -4.45 -2.72 9.37
CA LEU A 43 -4.78 -4.13 9.59
C LEU A 43 -3.84 -4.76 10.61
N LEU A 44 -4.39 -5.69 11.40
CA LEU A 44 -3.62 -6.62 12.23
C LEU A 44 -3.90 -8.03 11.74
N ILE A 45 -2.84 -8.75 11.34
CA ILE A 45 -2.95 -10.15 10.95
C ILE A 45 -2.44 -10.99 12.10
N GLN A 46 -3.23 -11.96 12.55
CA GLN A 46 -2.89 -12.82 13.67
C GLN A 46 -3.04 -14.29 13.28
N ASN A 47 -2.09 -15.09 13.74
CA ASN A 47 -2.26 -16.54 13.78
C ASN A 47 -2.87 -16.92 15.14
N PRO A 48 -4.14 -17.37 15.19
CA PRO A 48 -4.83 -17.67 16.47
C PRO A 48 -4.19 -18.81 17.26
N LYS A 49 -3.53 -19.76 16.56
CA LYS A 49 -2.88 -20.92 17.23
C LYS A 49 -1.60 -20.52 17.97
N THR A 50 -0.85 -19.56 17.43
CA THR A 50 0.45 -19.17 18.00
C THR A 50 0.39 -17.83 18.73
N GLY A 51 -0.70 -17.07 18.59
CA GLY A 51 -0.86 -15.71 19.10
C GLY A 51 0.02 -14.67 18.39
N LYS A 52 0.87 -15.07 17.43
CA LYS A 52 1.74 -14.15 16.70
C LYS A 52 0.93 -13.24 15.82
N SER A 53 1.22 -11.94 15.86
CA SER A 53 0.54 -10.93 15.06
C SER A 53 1.51 -10.07 14.27
N LYS A 54 1.01 -9.49 13.17
CA LYS A 54 1.70 -8.53 12.32
C LYS A 54 0.81 -7.34 12.03
N ALA A 55 1.36 -6.15 12.23
CA ALA A 55 0.68 -4.90 11.98
C ALA A 55 1.03 -4.37 10.59
N ILE A 56 0.00 -3.96 9.84
CA ILE A 56 0.11 -3.58 8.44
C ILE A 56 -0.46 -2.18 8.25
N GLN A 57 0.25 -1.35 7.49
CA GLN A 57 -0.27 -0.12 6.94
C GLN A 57 -0.54 -0.30 5.44
N VAL A 58 -1.76 0.02 5.02
CA VAL A 58 -2.21 -0.07 3.63
C VAL A 58 -2.18 1.31 2.98
N LYS A 59 -1.70 1.39 1.76
CA LYS A 59 -1.71 2.60 0.93
C LYS A 59 -2.17 2.27 -0.48
N GLY A 60 -3.31 2.80 -0.88
CA GLY A 60 -3.87 2.62 -2.20
C GLY A 60 -3.63 3.81 -3.13
N SER A 61 -3.47 3.53 -4.41
CA SER A 61 -3.38 4.55 -5.46
C SER A 61 -3.88 4.02 -6.80
N ARG A 62 -4.41 4.93 -7.62
CA ARG A 62 -4.72 4.62 -9.01
C ARG A 62 -3.46 4.67 -9.85
N THR A 63 -3.40 3.86 -10.89
CA THR A 63 -2.36 3.97 -11.92
C THR A 63 -2.78 4.98 -12.99
N TRP A 64 -1.79 5.67 -13.50
CA TRP A 64 -1.96 6.66 -14.56
C TRP A 64 -1.07 6.30 -15.73
N ASN A 65 -1.64 6.32 -16.92
CA ASN A 65 -0.85 6.23 -18.13
C ASN A 65 -0.18 7.59 -18.39
N LEU A 66 1.12 7.66 -18.15
CA LEU A 66 1.90 8.86 -18.45
C LEU A 66 2.15 8.94 -19.94
N LYS A 67 1.40 9.79 -20.65
CA LYS A 67 1.58 10.02 -22.08
C LYS A 67 2.82 10.90 -22.37
N GLY A 68 3.48 10.66 -23.48
CA GLY A 68 4.41 11.59 -24.12
C GLY A 68 5.80 11.73 -23.50
N SER A 69 6.34 12.93 -23.55
CA SER A 69 7.74 13.27 -23.23
C SER A 69 8.17 12.92 -21.80
N ARG A 70 7.26 12.97 -20.83
CA ARG A 70 7.56 12.65 -19.44
C ARG A 70 7.87 11.17 -19.22
N ARG A 71 7.16 10.29 -19.91
CA ARG A 71 7.39 8.83 -19.93
C ARG A 71 8.77 8.51 -20.51
N LYS A 72 9.11 9.11 -21.64
CA LYS A 72 10.42 8.96 -22.29
C LYS A 72 11.56 9.47 -21.40
N LYS A 73 11.37 10.63 -20.75
CA LYS A 73 12.35 11.24 -19.84
C LYS A 73 12.63 10.37 -18.60
N LEU A 74 11.65 9.62 -18.13
CA LEU A 74 11.77 8.76 -16.95
C LEU A 74 12.19 7.31 -17.30
N GLY A 75 12.33 6.98 -18.59
CA GLY A 75 12.73 5.64 -19.02
C GLY A 75 11.71 4.53 -18.70
N TRP A 76 10.44 4.90 -18.46
CA TRP A 76 9.41 3.93 -18.01
C TRP A 76 8.76 3.14 -19.16
N GLY A 77 9.06 3.51 -20.43
CA GLY A 77 8.46 2.84 -21.61
C GLY A 77 6.93 2.92 -21.60
N ASP A 78 6.25 1.81 -21.83
CA ASP A 78 4.78 1.71 -21.87
C ASP A 78 4.15 1.34 -20.52
N ALA A 79 4.87 1.54 -19.45
CA ALA A 79 4.38 1.23 -18.12
C ALA A 79 3.37 2.25 -17.59
N ASN A 80 2.42 1.80 -16.80
CA ASN A 80 1.58 2.64 -15.97
C ASN A 80 2.29 2.98 -14.65
N SER A 81 1.99 4.11 -14.08
CA SER A 81 2.56 4.50 -12.80
C SER A 81 1.50 4.92 -11.80
N SER A 82 1.71 4.62 -10.55
CA SER A 82 0.95 5.17 -9.43
C SER A 82 1.84 6.10 -8.61
N TRP A 83 1.22 7.05 -7.96
CA TRP A 83 1.89 8.03 -7.12
C TRP A 83 1.30 8.01 -5.72
N LEU A 84 2.17 7.89 -4.74
CA LEU A 84 1.82 7.86 -3.33
C LEU A 84 2.66 8.85 -2.55
N THR A 85 2.04 9.45 -1.54
CA THR A 85 2.72 10.32 -0.57
C THR A 85 2.65 9.69 0.81
N ILE A 86 3.78 9.64 1.50
CA ILE A 86 3.87 9.06 2.84
C ILE A 86 4.57 10.05 3.75
N LYS A 87 3.99 10.30 4.90
CA LYS A 87 4.59 11.16 5.92
C LYS A 87 5.87 10.53 6.46
N GLU A 88 6.87 11.32 6.67
CA GLU A 88 8.15 10.91 7.27
C GLU A 88 7.92 10.22 8.63
N SER A 89 7.04 10.78 9.45
CA SER A 89 6.67 10.22 10.75
C SER A 89 6.09 8.81 10.66
N SER A 90 5.33 8.48 9.61
CA SER A 90 4.81 7.12 9.40
C SER A 90 5.90 6.11 9.04
N ILE A 91 7.10 6.56 8.66
CA ILE A 91 8.22 5.68 8.28
C ILE A 91 9.23 5.58 9.41
N PHE A 92 9.62 6.73 10.00
CA PHE A 92 10.77 6.81 10.90
C PHE A 92 10.42 7.01 12.37
N SER A 93 9.13 7.18 12.73
CA SER A 93 8.74 7.28 14.13
C SER A 93 9.18 6.04 14.91
N THR A 94 9.76 6.25 16.07
CA THR A 94 10.13 5.19 17.02
C THR A 94 8.91 4.53 17.66
N THR A 95 7.78 5.24 17.67
CA THR A 95 6.49 4.73 18.18
C THR A 95 5.71 3.94 17.14
N ASN A 96 6.20 3.90 15.90
CA ASN A 96 5.55 3.18 14.81
C ASN A 96 5.64 1.67 15.05
N LYS A 97 4.48 1.04 15.18
CA LYS A 97 4.33 -0.38 15.49
C LYS A 97 3.98 -1.26 14.28
N ILE A 98 4.07 -0.71 13.07
CA ILE A 98 3.81 -1.50 11.86
C ILE A 98 5.00 -2.42 11.53
N ASP A 99 4.69 -3.60 11.01
CA ASP A 99 5.68 -4.55 10.48
C ASP A 99 5.86 -4.37 8.98
N PHE A 100 4.76 -4.09 8.25
CA PHE A 100 4.74 -4.02 6.78
C PHE A 100 3.95 -2.82 6.27
N PHE A 101 4.41 -2.30 5.14
CA PHE A 101 3.57 -1.54 4.21
C PHE A 101 3.04 -2.46 3.12
N ILE A 102 1.75 -2.34 2.81
CA ILE A 102 1.16 -2.96 1.62
C ILE A 102 0.63 -1.84 0.73
N PHE A 103 1.20 -1.75 -0.47
CA PHE A 103 0.79 -0.80 -1.49
C PHE A 103 -0.14 -1.51 -2.46
N VAL A 104 -1.32 -0.92 -2.70
CA VAL A 104 -2.29 -1.40 -3.67
C VAL A 104 -2.35 -0.41 -4.82
N THR A 105 -2.11 -0.87 -6.03
CA THR A 105 -2.28 -0.03 -7.22
C THR A 105 -3.44 -0.54 -8.05
N HIS A 106 -4.37 0.36 -8.37
CA HIS A 106 -5.56 0.05 -9.16
C HIS A 106 -5.33 0.48 -10.61
N GLU A 107 -5.32 -0.47 -11.50
CA GLU A 107 -5.14 -0.28 -12.94
C GLU A 107 -6.47 -0.53 -13.65
N ALA A 108 -6.96 0.49 -14.35
CA ALA A 108 -8.15 0.34 -15.18
C ALA A 108 -7.79 -0.34 -16.49
N GLU A 109 -8.34 -1.50 -16.73
CA GLU A 109 -8.26 -2.20 -18.01
C GLU A 109 -9.53 -1.89 -18.81
N LEU A 110 -9.36 -1.12 -19.89
CA LEU A 110 -10.44 -0.74 -20.80
C LEU A 110 -10.27 -1.54 -22.09
N THR A 111 -11.09 -2.57 -22.26
CA THR A 111 -11.26 -3.22 -23.56
C THR A 111 -12.56 -2.75 -24.20
N THR A 112 -12.72 -2.98 -25.48
CA THR A 112 -13.96 -2.65 -26.23
C THR A 112 -15.20 -3.34 -25.66
N GLN A 113 -15.02 -4.46 -24.96
CA GLN A 113 -16.11 -5.29 -24.46
C GLN A 113 -16.21 -5.30 -22.94
N ASN A 114 -15.13 -5.03 -22.20
CA ASN A 114 -15.10 -5.13 -20.74
C ASN A 114 -14.37 -3.96 -20.10
N ARG A 115 -14.88 -3.56 -18.94
CA ARG A 115 -14.18 -2.62 -18.03
C ARG A 115 -13.86 -3.39 -16.76
N SER A 116 -12.59 -3.57 -16.46
CA SER A 116 -12.15 -4.23 -15.25
C SER A 116 -11.12 -3.39 -14.51
N ILE A 117 -10.94 -3.65 -13.23
CA ILE A 117 -9.90 -3.05 -12.40
C ILE A 117 -8.98 -4.16 -11.97
N LYS A 118 -7.73 -4.12 -12.45
CA LYS A 118 -6.66 -4.98 -11.99
C LYS A 118 -6.00 -4.38 -10.77
N GLN A 119 -5.75 -5.19 -9.76
CA GLN A 119 -5.06 -4.78 -8.55
C GLN A 119 -3.67 -5.41 -8.50
N ASN A 120 -2.67 -4.58 -8.26
CA ASN A 120 -1.32 -5.05 -8.03
C ASN A 120 -0.93 -4.74 -6.58
N PHE A 121 -0.28 -5.69 -5.92
CA PHE A 121 0.11 -5.60 -4.52
C PHE A 121 1.62 -5.61 -4.41
N LEU A 122 2.16 -4.68 -3.60
CA LEU A 122 3.56 -4.66 -3.24
C LEU A 122 3.67 -4.65 -1.72
N VAL A 123 4.25 -5.71 -1.17
CA VAL A 123 4.45 -5.89 0.26
C VAL A 123 5.90 -5.58 0.59
N ILE A 124 6.13 -4.62 1.49
CA ILE A 124 7.47 -4.21 1.88
C ILE A 124 7.57 -4.20 3.41
N PRO A 125 8.51 -4.96 4.00
CA PRO A 125 8.82 -4.84 5.43
C PRO A 125 9.23 -3.42 5.80
N LEU A 126 8.79 -2.91 6.95
CA LEU A 126 9.09 -1.53 7.37
C LEU A 126 10.59 -1.22 7.35
N ASN A 127 11.43 -2.16 7.80
CA ASN A 127 12.87 -1.95 7.84
C ASN A 127 13.47 -1.79 6.43
N ASP A 128 12.97 -2.54 5.45
CA ASP A 128 13.44 -2.41 4.06
C ASP A 128 12.90 -1.12 3.42
N PHE A 129 11.67 -0.75 3.75
CA PHE A 129 11.11 0.53 3.31
C PHE A 129 11.89 1.72 3.88
N ARG A 130 12.34 1.64 5.14
CA ARG A 130 13.24 2.63 5.76
C ARG A 130 14.57 2.75 5.01
N LYS A 131 15.19 1.62 4.64
CA LYS A 131 16.43 1.60 3.85
C LYS A 131 16.23 2.28 2.48
N ILE A 132 15.17 1.91 1.77
CA ILE A 132 14.80 2.52 0.47
C ILE A 132 14.62 4.04 0.63
N THR A 133 13.93 4.48 1.69
CA THR A 133 13.65 5.89 1.93
C THR A 133 14.90 6.69 2.28
N ARG A 134 15.83 6.16 3.07
CA ARG A 134 17.09 6.84 3.41
C ARG A 134 17.95 7.17 2.19
N ASN A 135 17.82 6.41 1.12
CA ASN A 135 18.51 6.64 -0.14
C ASN A 135 17.82 7.71 -1.02
N LYS A 136 16.67 8.23 -0.60
CA LYS A 136 15.99 9.31 -1.30
C LYS A 136 16.52 10.67 -0.83
N LYS A 137 16.31 11.67 -1.69
CA LYS A 137 16.50 13.07 -1.27
C LYS A 137 15.57 13.37 -0.09
N ASN A 138 15.92 14.38 0.69
CA ASN A 138 15.13 14.85 1.84
C ASN A 138 13.63 14.96 1.51
N PRO A 139 12.77 14.79 2.53
CA PRO A 139 11.34 14.96 2.35
C PRO A 139 11.02 16.38 1.88
N SER A 140 9.85 16.57 1.32
CA SER A 140 9.35 17.92 1.03
C SER A 140 9.27 18.76 2.30
N LYS A 141 9.14 20.10 2.16
CA LYS A 141 8.96 21.02 3.32
C LYS A 141 7.80 20.60 4.25
N ALA A 142 6.84 19.85 3.73
CA ALA A 142 5.72 19.30 4.51
C ALA A 142 6.05 17.98 5.23
N GLY A 143 7.31 17.51 5.24
CA GLY A 143 7.70 16.24 5.84
C GLY A 143 7.09 15.01 5.14
N VAL A 144 6.97 15.05 3.81
CA VAL A 144 6.35 14.00 3.01
C VAL A 144 7.31 13.49 1.95
N TYR A 145 7.39 12.17 1.83
CA TYR A 145 8.09 11.50 0.73
C TYR A 145 7.11 11.15 -0.39
N HIS A 146 7.57 11.31 -1.63
CA HIS A 146 6.83 10.95 -2.83
C HIS A 146 7.40 9.67 -3.43
N TYR A 147 6.53 8.68 -3.68
CA TYR A 147 6.90 7.40 -4.30
C TYR A 147 6.14 7.22 -5.59
N TYR A 148 6.85 6.72 -6.59
CA TYR A 148 6.27 6.33 -7.87
C TYR A 148 6.47 4.84 -8.03
N PHE A 149 5.38 4.12 -8.22
CA PHE A 149 5.39 2.70 -8.53
C PHE A 149 5.08 2.52 -10.01
N VAL A 150 5.98 1.82 -10.69
CA VAL A 150 5.84 1.55 -12.12
C VAL A 150 5.35 0.13 -12.27
N VAL A 151 4.16 -0.01 -12.87
CA VAL A 151 3.57 -1.30 -13.19
C VAL A 151 3.83 -1.57 -14.66
N LYS A 152 4.66 -2.57 -14.94
CA LYS A 152 4.93 -3.04 -16.29
C LYS A 152 4.13 -4.32 -16.52
N ASP A 153 3.42 -4.37 -17.62
CA ASP A 153 2.83 -5.63 -18.06
C ASP A 153 3.95 -6.65 -18.25
N ARG A 154 3.92 -7.71 -17.48
CA ARG A 154 4.72 -8.89 -17.81
C ARG A 154 4.06 -9.48 -19.04
N LYS A 155 4.63 -9.26 -20.20
CA LYS A 155 4.34 -10.12 -21.36
C LYS A 155 4.75 -11.53 -20.93
N ALA A 156 3.75 -12.41 -20.90
CA ALA A 156 3.95 -13.82 -20.67
C ALA A 156 4.82 -14.42 -21.79
#